data_3b9c712561f1412e070c90ea96b6d2d2
#
_entry.id   3b9c712561f1412e070c90ea96b6d2d2
#
_cell.length_a   1.000
_cell.length_b   1.000
_cell.length_c   1.000
_cell.angle_alpha   90.00
_cell.angle_beta   90.00
_cell.angle_gamma   90.00
#
_symmetry.space_group_name_H-M   'P 1'
#
loop_
_entity.id
_entity.type
_entity.pdbx_description
1 polymer ?
#
loop_
_entity_poly.entity_id
_entity_poly.type
_entity_poly.pdbx_seq_one_letter_code
_entity_poly.pdbx_strand_id
1 'polypeptide(L)'
;MKFFATILSFALITASLSAQEDTKLPKPDADGWMTLFNGKDLAGWDGDPKVWRVKDGYISGAIEKLEGGNTFLVFKKPFSNFVLEAECVLVGRKGNSGIQYRSKQSERGANKWVVKGYQADFGNGLWGKLYEEGGRGVLAFTYKDKAPEIKKDDGWNTYRITAKGSKVTQEINGTVTIELDDQDEKKAAKEGIIALQYHSPGDFEVRFKNIRIKLLEAK
;
A
#
# COMPACT_ATOMS: atom_id res chain seq x y z
N MET A 1 -28.86 -67.76 -8.13
CA MET A 1 -28.89 -66.51 -7.37
C MET A 1 -27.47 -65.93 -7.37
N LYS A 2 -27.22 -64.86 -8.11
CA LYS A 2 -25.92 -64.18 -8.13
C LYS A 2 -26.04 -62.88 -7.36
N PHE A 3 -25.31 -62.79 -6.24
CA PHE A 3 -25.25 -61.57 -5.45
C PHE A 3 -24.23 -60.62 -6.10
N PHE A 4 -24.70 -59.42 -6.51
CA PHE A 4 -23.84 -58.30 -6.89
C PHE A 4 -23.55 -57.45 -5.62
N ALA A 5 -22.29 -57.39 -5.23
CA ALA A 5 -21.85 -56.51 -4.18
C ALA A 5 -21.49 -55.15 -4.81
N THR A 6 -22.22 -54.11 -4.46
CA THR A 6 -21.94 -52.73 -4.87
C THR A 6 -20.94 -52.13 -3.88
N ILE A 7 -19.73 -51.85 -4.33
CA ILE A 7 -18.71 -51.15 -3.57
C ILE A 7 -18.97 -49.65 -3.70
N LEU A 8 -19.36 -49.00 -2.60
CA LEU A 8 -19.52 -47.56 -2.50
C LEU A 8 -18.18 -46.94 -2.16
N SER A 9 -17.51 -46.34 -3.14
CA SER A 9 -16.26 -45.58 -2.92
C SER A 9 -16.57 -44.21 -2.33
N PHE A 10 -16.25 -44.01 -1.05
CA PHE A 10 -16.23 -42.70 -0.41
C PHE A 10 -14.97 -41.94 -0.83
N ALA A 11 -15.12 -40.94 -1.65
CA ALA A 11 -14.06 -39.97 -1.94
C ALA A 11 -13.94 -39.00 -0.74
N LEU A 12 -12.88 -39.10 0.05
CA LEU A 12 -12.51 -38.10 1.04
C LEU A 12 -12.06 -36.84 0.29
N ILE A 13 -12.89 -35.81 0.29
CA ILE A 13 -12.48 -34.46 -0.11
C ILE A 13 -11.73 -33.88 1.09
N THR A 14 -10.40 -33.91 1.03
CA THR A 14 -9.55 -33.17 1.96
C THR A 14 -9.62 -31.69 1.58
N ALA A 15 -10.46 -30.93 2.25
CA ALA A 15 -10.42 -29.47 2.19
C ALA A 15 -9.07 -29.03 2.79
N SER A 16 -8.15 -28.62 1.92
CA SER A 16 -6.92 -27.95 2.33
C SER A 16 -7.31 -26.60 2.94
N LEU A 17 -7.40 -26.53 4.26
CA LEU A 17 -7.38 -25.26 4.97
C LEU A 17 -6.00 -24.65 4.66
N SER A 18 -5.93 -23.66 3.75
CA SER A 18 -4.75 -22.82 3.64
C SER A 18 -4.64 -22.06 4.96
N ALA A 19 -3.80 -22.54 5.85
CA ALA A 19 -3.37 -21.77 7.01
C ALA A 19 -2.79 -20.46 6.44
N GLN A 20 -3.42 -19.35 6.79
CA GLN A 20 -2.93 -18.02 6.52
C GLN A 20 -1.61 -17.90 7.29
N GLU A 21 -0.48 -18.10 6.61
CA GLU A 21 0.84 -17.92 7.22
C GLU A 21 0.88 -16.55 7.88
N ASP A 22 1.05 -16.53 9.18
CA ASP A 22 1.23 -15.30 9.96
C ASP A 22 2.55 -14.66 9.51
N THR A 23 2.49 -13.77 8.53
CA THR A 23 3.64 -13.18 7.86
C THR A 23 4.50 -12.49 8.91
N LYS A 24 5.60 -13.15 9.31
CA LYS A 24 6.53 -12.59 10.27
C LYS A 24 7.17 -11.34 9.67
N LEU A 25 7.19 -10.25 10.43
CA LEU A 25 7.91 -9.05 10.00
C LEU A 25 9.38 -9.36 9.69
N PRO A 26 9.96 -8.77 8.64
CA PRO A 26 11.38 -8.88 8.35
C PRO A 26 12.21 -8.45 9.58
N LYS A 27 13.38 -9.05 9.75
CA LYS A 27 14.31 -8.60 10.80
C LYS A 27 14.82 -7.20 10.43
N PRO A 28 14.92 -6.28 11.40
CA PRO A 28 15.55 -4.99 11.18
C PRO A 28 17.05 -5.16 10.91
N ASP A 29 17.59 -4.28 10.06
CA ASP A 29 19.03 -4.11 9.87
C ASP A 29 19.69 -3.38 11.06
N ALA A 30 20.98 -3.09 10.96
CA ALA A 30 21.76 -2.42 12.02
C ALA A 30 21.22 -1.01 12.37
N ASP A 31 20.57 -0.35 11.41
CA ASP A 31 19.97 0.97 11.57
C ASP A 31 18.50 0.92 11.98
N GLY A 32 17.94 -0.28 12.16
CA GLY A 32 16.56 -0.52 12.58
C GLY A 32 15.54 -0.49 11.44
N TRP A 33 15.96 -0.54 10.17
CA TRP A 33 15.07 -0.62 9.03
C TRP A 33 14.66 -2.05 8.71
N MET A 34 13.39 -2.25 8.41
CA MET A 34 12.83 -3.50 7.91
C MET A 34 12.43 -3.32 6.46
N THR A 35 12.94 -4.18 5.57
CA THR A 35 12.60 -4.19 4.14
C THR A 35 11.25 -4.89 3.95
N LEU A 36 10.22 -4.15 3.54
CA LEU A 36 8.87 -4.68 3.33
C LEU A 36 8.69 -5.33 1.94
N PHE A 37 9.53 -5.02 0.98
CA PHE A 37 9.55 -5.63 -0.34
C PHE A 37 10.94 -6.14 -0.67
N ASN A 38 11.06 -7.44 -0.93
CA ASN A 38 12.33 -8.15 -1.11
C ASN A 38 12.90 -8.08 -2.55
N GLY A 39 12.18 -7.43 -3.49
CA GLY A 39 12.56 -7.33 -4.89
C GLY A 39 12.29 -8.59 -5.73
N LYS A 40 11.73 -9.65 -5.16
CA LYS A 40 11.58 -10.96 -5.83
C LYS A 40 10.13 -11.42 -5.95
N ASP A 41 9.33 -11.24 -4.91
CA ASP A 41 7.94 -11.68 -4.83
C ASP A 41 7.12 -10.73 -3.95
N LEU A 42 5.81 -10.99 -3.88
CA LEU A 42 4.87 -10.24 -3.05
C LEU A 42 4.65 -10.86 -1.67
N ALA A 43 5.62 -11.56 -1.11
CA ALA A 43 5.51 -12.12 0.23
C ALA A 43 5.18 -11.03 1.26
N GLY A 44 4.13 -11.25 2.06
CA GLY A 44 3.61 -10.26 3.02
C GLY A 44 2.62 -9.24 2.43
N TRP A 45 2.45 -9.22 1.13
CA TRP A 45 1.52 -8.36 0.41
C TRP A 45 0.32 -9.14 -0.12
N ASP A 46 -0.84 -8.48 -0.22
CA ASP A 46 -2.07 -9.04 -0.77
C ASP A 46 -2.77 -8.02 -1.66
N GLY A 47 -3.07 -8.40 -2.89
CA GLY A 47 -3.70 -7.53 -3.88
C GLY A 47 -4.23 -8.33 -5.07
N ASP A 48 -5.02 -7.68 -5.94
CA ASP A 48 -5.54 -8.33 -7.14
C ASP A 48 -4.39 -8.77 -8.06
N PRO A 49 -4.20 -10.08 -8.32
CA PRO A 49 -3.13 -10.58 -9.18
C PRO A 49 -3.29 -10.18 -10.66
N LYS A 50 -4.45 -9.68 -11.07
CA LYS A 50 -4.65 -9.09 -12.39
C LYS A 50 -3.97 -7.73 -12.53
N VAL A 51 -3.79 -7.02 -11.42
CA VAL A 51 -3.22 -5.68 -11.35
C VAL A 51 -1.76 -5.72 -10.93
N TRP A 52 -1.44 -6.48 -9.85
CA TRP A 52 -0.16 -6.41 -9.17
C TRP A 52 0.76 -7.57 -9.49
N ARG A 53 2.02 -7.27 -9.81
CA ARG A 53 3.08 -8.27 -10.09
C ARG A 53 4.46 -7.71 -9.77
N VAL A 54 5.42 -8.59 -9.62
CA VAL A 54 6.83 -8.20 -9.56
C VAL A 54 7.44 -8.29 -10.96
N LYS A 55 8.22 -7.28 -11.32
CA LYS A 55 8.96 -7.20 -12.57
C LYS A 55 10.29 -6.48 -12.33
N ASP A 56 11.40 -7.03 -12.78
CA ASP A 56 12.73 -6.40 -12.75
C ASP A 56 13.10 -5.76 -11.39
N GLY A 57 12.75 -6.44 -10.27
CA GLY A 57 13.07 -5.99 -8.92
C GLY A 57 12.16 -4.89 -8.37
N TYR A 58 11.04 -4.57 -9.01
CA TYR A 58 10.02 -3.64 -8.53
C TYR A 58 8.61 -4.25 -8.56
N ILE A 59 7.72 -3.69 -7.77
CA ILE A 59 6.28 -3.96 -7.85
C ILE A 59 5.71 -3.12 -8.98
N SER A 60 5.01 -3.75 -9.92
CA SER A 60 4.25 -3.11 -11.00
C SER A 60 2.76 -3.27 -10.74
N GLY A 61 2.04 -2.15 -10.72
CA GLY A 61 0.59 -2.09 -10.81
C GLY A 61 0.19 -1.60 -12.19
N ALA A 62 -0.48 -2.45 -12.98
CA ALA A 62 -0.92 -2.10 -14.32
C ALA A 62 -2.06 -3.00 -14.78
N ILE A 63 -3.09 -2.39 -15.37
CA ILE A 63 -4.19 -3.04 -16.06
C ILE A 63 -4.78 -2.06 -17.09
N GLU A 64 -5.23 -2.56 -18.22
CA GLU A 64 -5.83 -1.73 -19.27
C GLU A 64 -7.12 -1.05 -18.79
N LYS A 65 -7.99 -1.79 -18.10
CA LYS A 65 -9.23 -1.28 -17.53
C LYS A 65 -9.46 -1.86 -16.15
N LEU A 66 -9.57 -1.00 -15.15
CA LEU A 66 -9.94 -1.38 -13.80
C LEU A 66 -11.42 -1.10 -13.56
N GLU A 67 -12.18 -2.15 -13.28
CA GLU A 67 -13.59 -2.06 -12.89
C GLU A 67 -13.77 -2.12 -11.38
N GLY A 68 -14.85 -1.53 -10.87
CA GLY A 68 -15.18 -1.59 -9.44
C GLY A 68 -14.47 -0.57 -8.55
N GLY A 69 -13.78 0.42 -9.16
CA GLY A 69 -13.10 1.50 -8.42
C GLY A 69 -11.66 1.17 -8.05
N ASN A 70 -11.05 2.01 -7.21
CA ASN A 70 -9.65 1.84 -6.80
C ASN A 70 -9.39 0.49 -6.13
N THR A 71 -8.23 -0.09 -6.38
CA THR A 71 -7.75 -1.31 -5.74
C THR A 71 -6.36 -1.10 -5.14
N PHE A 72 -6.00 -1.91 -4.16
CA PHE A 72 -4.77 -1.71 -3.39
C PHE A 72 -3.98 -3.00 -3.25
N LEU A 73 -2.65 -2.86 -3.18
CA LEU A 73 -1.75 -3.90 -2.71
C LEU A 73 -1.48 -3.65 -1.24
N VAL A 74 -1.93 -4.54 -0.37
CA VAL A 74 -1.98 -4.36 1.09
C VAL A 74 -0.85 -5.13 1.76
N PHE A 75 -0.04 -4.46 2.58
CA PHE A 75 0.86 -5.13 3.51
C PHE A 75 0.10 -5.52 4.78
N LYS A 76 0.07 -6.81 5.11
CA LYS A 76 -0.88 -7.40 6.09
C LYS A 76 -0.57 -7.13 7.56
N LYS A 77 0.38 -6.26 7.91
CA LYS A 77 0.70 -5.92 9.31
C LYS A 77 0.41 -4.44 9.58
N PRO A 78 -0.21 -4.12 10.72
CA PRO A 78 -0.42 -2.73 11.13
C PRO A 78 0.85 -2.13 11.75
N PHE A 79 0.94 -0.80 11.65
CA PHE A 79 2.01 0.02 12.23
C PHE A 79 1.42 1.28 12.86
N SER A 80 1.99 1.68 14.01
CA SER A 80 1.55 2.88 14.76
C SER A 80 2.50 4.07 14.54
N ASN A 81 3.73 3.96 15.07
CA ASN A 81 4.75 5.00 14.97
C ASN A 81 5.91 4.50 14.13
N PHE A 82 6.21 5.20 13.05
CA PHE A 82 7.20 4.73 12.08
C PHE A 82 7.75 5.85 11.20
N VAL A 83 8.86 5.55 10.53
CA VAL A 83 9.28 6.17 9.28
C VAL A 83 9.13 5.13 8.17
N LEU A 84 8.40 5.45 7.13
CA LEU A 84 8.24 4.64 5.92
C LEU A 84 8.95 5.33 4.77
N GLU A 85 9.75 4.59 4.01
CA GLU A 85 10.30 5.04 2.74
C GLU A 85 9.88 4.12 1.61
N ALA A 86 9.60 4.70 0.46
CA ALA A 86 9.33 3.98 -0.77
C ALA A 86 9.73 4.82 -1.97
N GLU A 87 10.28 4.17 -2.99
CA GLU A 87 10.47 4.81 -4.30
C GLU A 87 9.30 4.47 -5.22
N CYS A 88 8.79 5.46 -5.94
CA CYS A 88 7.65 5.31 -6.83
C CYS A 88 7.86 6.02 -8.18
N VAL A 89 7.16 5.50 -9.21
CA VAL A 89 7.11 6.06 -10.56
C VAL A 89 5.69 5.91 -11.10
N LEU A 90 5.18 6.96 -11.75
CA LEU A 90 4.07 6.85 -12.70
C LEU A 90 4.66 6.89 -14.12
N VAL A 91 4.58 5.78 -14.83
CA VAL A 91 5.16 5.63 -16.16
C VAL A 91 4.49 6.61 -17.13
N GLY A 92 5.29 7.35 -17.88
CA GLY A 92 4.80 8.39 -18.77
C GLY A 92 4.06 9.52 -18.03
N ARG A 93 4.18 9.63 -16.71
CA ARG A 93 3.49 10.60 -15.83
C ARG A 93 1.95 10.52 -15.93
N LYS A 94 1.43 9.38 -16.36
CA LYS A 94 -0.03 9.14 -16.44
C LYS A 94 -0.56 8.53 -15.16
N GLY A 95 -1.82 8.83 -14.88
CA GLY A 95 -2.58 8.20 -13.81
C GLY A 95 -2.44 8.87 -12.45
N ASN A 96 -2.95 8.19 -11.46
CA ASN A 96 -2.95 8.58 -10.05
C ASN A 96 -2.67 7.35 -9.20
N SER A 97 -1.94 7.54 -8.13
CA SER A 97 -1.63 6.50 -7.15
C SER A 97 -1.36 7.15 -5.78
N GLY A 98 -1.05 6.33 -4.79
CA GLY A 98 -0.73 6.80 -3.46
C GLY A 98 -0.19 5.70 -2.57
N ILE A 99 0.46 6.10 -1.50
CA ILE A 99 0.92 5.23 -0.43
C ILE A 99 0.00 5.44 0.75
N GLN A 100 -0.80 4.41 1.05
CA GLN A 100 -1.68 4.37 2.21
C GLN A 100 -0.87 4.02 3.47
N TYR A 101 -1.22 4.65 4.59
CA TYR A 101 -0.63 4.35 5.89
C TYR A 101 -1.63 4.62 7.02
N ARG A 102 -1.46 3.94 8.15
CA ARG A 102 -2.43 3.95 9.26
C ARG A 102 -3.87 3.74 8.78
N SER A 103 -4.03 2.89 7.78
CA SER A 103 -5.28 2.68 7.06
C SER A 103 -5.94 1.36 7.45
N LYS A 104 -7.17 1.17 7.01
CA LYS A 104 -7.96 -0.05 7.26
C LYS A 104 -8.41 -0.65 5.94
N GLN A 105 -8.24 -1.96 5.80
CA GLN A 105 -8.80 -2.70 4.67
C GLN A 105 -10.31 -2.82 4.81
N SER A 106 -11.01 -2.73 3.69
CA SER A 106 -12.46 -2.95 3.58
C SER A 106 -12.77 -3.62 2.23
N GLU A 107 -14.04 -3.82 1.93
CA GLU A 107 -14.49 -4.46 0.70
C GLU A 107 -15.51 -3.57 -0.01
N ARG A 108 -15.60 -3.70 -1.34
CA ARG A 108 -16.62 -3.06 -2.17
C ARG A 108 -17.10 -4.06 -3.22
N GLY A 109 -18.25 -4.69 -2.98
CA GLY A 109 -18.74 -5.76 -3.85
C GLY A 109 -17.72 -6.91 -3.92
N ALA A 110 -17.27 -7.26 -5.11
CA ALA A 110 -16.26 -8.28 -5.34
C ALA A 110 -14.81 -7.80 -5.08
N ASN A 111 -14.59 -6.49 -4.94
CA ASN A 111 -13.26 -5.94 -4.67
C ASN A 111 -12.93 -6.04 -3.17
N LYS A 112 -12.07 -6.99 -2.82
CA LYS A 112 -11.61 -7.26 -1.46
C LYS A 112 -10.44 -6.36 -1.01
N TRP A 113 -9.84 -5.64 -1.95
CA TRP A 113 -8.65 -4.82 -1.73
C TRP A 113 -9.00 -3.32 -1.80
N VAL A 114 -9.99 -2.91 -1.03
CA VAL A 114 -10.34 -1.52 -0.80
C VAL A 114 -9.72 -1.08 0.51
N VAL A 115 -9.13 0.12 0.55
CA VAL A 115 -8.47 0.65 1.73
C VAL A 115 -9.02 2.04 2.04
N LYS A 116 -9.16 2.36 3.33
CA LYS A 116 -9.60 3.66 3.82
C LYS A 116 -8.60 4.18 4.85
N GLY A 117 -8.26 5.44 4.80
CA GLY A 117 -7.34 6.11 5.73
C GLY A 117 -6.39 7.07 5.05
N TYR A 118 -5.30 7.43 5.73
CA TYR A 118 -4.33 8.41 5.22
C TYR A 118 -3.62 7.90 3.98
N GLN A 119 -3.46 8.78 3.00
CA GLN A 119 -2.80 8.54 1.74
C GLN A 119 -1.85 9.68 1.37
N ALA A 120 -0.60 9.34 1.14
CA ALA A 120 0.36 10.19 0.47
C ALA A 120 0.12 10.08 -1.04
N ASP A 121 -0.61 11.03 -1.59
CA ASP A 121 -1.05 11.05 -2.99
C ASP A 121 0.06 11.47 -3.94
N PHE A 122 0.05 10.89 -5.16
CA PHE A 122 0.89 11.34 -6.27
C PHE A 122 0.27 11.07 -7.65
N GLY A 123 0.65 11.91 -8.60
CA GLY A 123 0.15 11.92 -9.98
C GLY A 123 -0.79 13.07 -10.28
N ASN A 124 -0.92 13.45 -11.54
CA ASN A 124 -1.87 14.44 -12.06
C ASN A 124 -1.94 15.76 -11.23
N GLY A 125 -0.78 16.29 -10.81
CA GLY A 125 -0.72 17.50 -9.97
C GLY A 125 -1.00 17.28 -8.48
N LEU A 126 -1.10 16.03 -8.03
CA LEU A 126 -1.41 15.65 -6.63
C LEU A 126 -0.18 15.29 -5.81
N TRP A 127 1.02 15.45 -6.36
CA TRP A 127 2.25 15.09 -5.65
C TRP A 127 2.37 15.81 -4.30
N GLY A 128 2.52 15.04 -3.23
CA GLY A 128 2.67 15.54 -1.87
C GLY A 128 1.37 15.94 -1.16
N LYS A 129 0.21 15.68 -1.73
CA LYS A 129 -1.07 15.86 -1.07
C LYS A 129 -1.27 14.78 0.01
N LEU A 130 -1.77 15.18 1.17
CA LEU A 130 -2.30 14.25 2.18
C LEU A 130 -3.82 14.16 2.00
N TYR A 131 -4.28 12.97 1.67
CA TYR A 131 -5.68 12.63 1.48
C TYR A 131 -6.12 11.56 2.48
N GLU A 132 -7.37 11.58 2.90
CA GLU A 132 -7.98 10.49 3.66
C GLU A 132 -8.98 9.75 2.77
N GLU A 133 -8.53 8.62 2.20
CA GLU A 133 -9.33 7.78 1.30
C GLU A 133 -10.54 7.22 2.03
N GLY A 134 -11.74 7.43 1.48
CA GLY A 134 -13.00 6.99 2.07
C GLY A 134 -13.35 7.65 3.41
N GLY A 135 -12.72 8.78 3.73
CA GLY A 135 -12.91 9.55 4.95
C GLY A 135 -13.14 11.03 4.70
N ARG A 136 -12.29 11.89 5.31
CA ARG A 136 -12.43 13.36 5.28
C ARG A 136 -11.98 14.02 3.96
N GLY A 137 -11.40 13.27 3.03
CA GLY A 137 -10.89 13.80 1.77
C GLY A 137 -9.52 14.47 1.94
N VAL A 138 -9.32 15.66 1.33
CA VAL A 138 -8.06 16.40 1.43
C VAL A 138 -7.86 16.93 2.84
N LEU A 139 -6.81 16.47 3.51
CA LEU A 139 -6.42 16.94 4.85
C LEU A 139 -5.39 18.06 4.77
N ALA A 140 -4.45 17.98 3.83
CA ALA A 140 -3.47 19.03 3.56
C ALA A 140 -2.93 18.92 2.12
N PHE A 141 -2.74 20.08 1.50
CA PHE A 141 -2.19 20.18 0.12
C PHE A 141 -1.38 21.45 -0.11
N THR A 142 -0.92 22.08 0.91
CA THR A 142 -0.05 23.25 0.78
C THR A 142 1.36 22.84 1.17
N TYR A 143 2.30 22.98 0.24
CA TYR A 143 3.70 22.72 0.53
C TYR A 143 4.20 23.68 1.62
N LYS A 144 4.92 23.15 2.60
CA LYS A 144 5.43 23.93 3.73
C LYS A 144 6.36 25.06 3.27
N ASP A 145 7.36 24.72 2.47
CA ASP A 145 8.37 25.71 2.02
C ASP A 145 8.35 25.90 0.50
N LYS A 146 8.38 24.82 -0.25
CA LYS A 146 8.38 24.82 -1.71
C LYS A 146 7.78 23.54 -2.28
N ALA A 147 7.31 23.60 -3.52
CA ALA A 147 6.91 22.39 -4.24
C ALA A 147 8.10 21.43 -4.41
N PRO A 148 7.89 20.12 -4.27
CA PRO A 148 8.96 19.15 -4.49
C PRO A 148 9.35 19.08 -5.96
N GLU A 149 10.62 18.86 -6.23
CA GLU A 149 11.08 18.57 -7.58
C GLU A 149 10.77 17.11 -7.92
N ILE A 150 9.85 16.89 -8.84
CA ILE A 150 9.46 15.56 -9.31
C ILE A 150 10.33 15.18 -10.50
N LYS A 151 11.04 14.05 -10.36
CA LYS A 151 11.89 13.51 -11.41
C LYS A 151 11.06 13.18 -12.65
N LYS A 152 11.59 13.54 -13.80
CA LYS A 152 10.99 13.32 -15.13
C LYS A 152 11.44 11.98 -15.71
N ASP A 153 10.89 11.63 -16.86
CA ASP A 153 11.32 10.50 -17.70
C ASP A 153 11.40 9.18 -16.94
N ASP A 154 10.32 8.85 -16.21
CA ASP A 154 10.21 7.64 -15.39
C ASP A 154 11.29 7.52 -14.29
N GLY A 155 11.82 8.66 -13.86
CA GLY A 155 12.75 8.74 -12.72
C GLY A 155 12.06 8.39 -11.41
N TRP A 156 12.74 7.58 -10.58
CA TRP A 156 12.25 7.17 -9.28
C TRP A 156 12.20 8.36 -8.31
N ASN A 157 11.02 8.59 -7.73
CA ASN A 157 10.82 9.60 -6.68
C ASN A 157 10.72 8.90 -5.32
N THR A 158 11.41 9.42 -4.33
CA THR A 158 11.41 8.87 -2.97
C THR A 158 10.36 9.58 -2.13
N TYR A 159 9.38 8.85 -1.64
CA TYR A 159 8.52 9.26 -0.54
C TYR A 159 9.13 8.84 0.79
N ARG A 160 9.12 9.77 1.75
CA ARG A 160 9.39 9.50 3.16
C ARG A 160 8.19 9.99 3.98
N ILE A 161 7.62 9.10 4.77
CA ILE A 161 6.46 9.37 5.61
C ILE A 161 6.84 9.09 7.05
N THR A 162 6.79 10.11 7.89
CA THR A 162 6.98 9.97 9.35
C THR A 162 5.64 10.11 10.04
N ALA A 163 5.22 9.09 10.80
CA ALA A 163 4.00 9.11 11.60
C ALA A 163 4.36 8.83 13.06
N LYS A 164 4.13 9.80 13.95
CA LYS A 164 4.43 9.67 15.40
C LYS A 164 3.35 10.37 16.24
N GLY A 165 2.63 9.59 17.06
CA GLY A 165 1.46 10.10 17.77
C GLY A 165 0.42 10.65 16.80
N SER A 166 0.00 11.90 16.99
CA SER A 166 -0.90 12.63 16.07
C SER A 166 -0.18 13.27 14.87
N LYS A 167 1.15 13.37 14.93
CA LYS A 167 1.93 14.10 13.93
C LYS A 167 2.28 13.22 12.73
N VAL A 168 2.10 13.80 11.55
CA VAL A 168 2.43 13.21 10.25
C VAL A 168 3.25 14.19 9.45
N THR A 169 4.37 13.73 8.90
CA THR A 169 5.21 14.48 7.95
C THR A 169 5.35 13.68 6.67
N GLN A 170 5.22 14.32 5.53
CA GLN A 170 5.49 13.73 4.22
C GLN A 170 6.60 14.51 3.53
N GLU A 171 7.52 13.78 2.93
CA GLU A 171 8.63 14.34 2.15
C GLU A 171 8.67 13.67 0.77
N ILE A 172 9.02 14.41 -0.26
CA ILE A 172 9.32 13.89 -1.60
C ILE A 172 10.70 14.39 -2.00
N ASN A 173 11.59 13.47 -2.35
CA ASN A 173 12.96 13.78 -2.76
C ASN A 173 13.69 14.71 -1.77
N GLY A 174 13.46 14.51 -0.45
CA GLY A 174 14.05 15.32 0.62
C GLY A 174 13.37 16.68 0.86
N THR A 175 12.30 17.00 0.11
CA THR A 175 11.51 18.22 0.35
C THR A 175 10.28 17.87 1.17
N VAL A 176 10.10 18.51 2.34
CA VAL A 176 8.89 18.39 3.15
C VAL A 176 7.71 19.00 2.41
N THR A 177 6.69 18.18 2.15
CA THR A 177 5.47 18.62 1.46
C THR A 177 4.33 18.86 2.43
N ILE A 178 4.23 18.07 3.48
CA ILE A 178 3.16 18.15 4.49
C ILE A 178 3.76 17.99 5.88
N GLU A 179 3.29 18.82 6.80
CA GLU A 179 3.31 18.61 8.24
C GLU A 179 1.89 18.80 8.75
N LEU A 180 1.34 17.77 9.37
CA LEU A 180 0.02 17.79 9.99
C LEU A 180 0.09 17.26 11.41
N ASP A 181 -0.51 17.95 12.36
CA ASP A 181 -0.84 17.45 13.69
C ASP A 181 -2.35 17.19 13.73
N ASP A 182 -2.75 15.95 13.47
CA ASP A 182 -4.16 15.57 13.41
C ASP A 182 -4.72 15.33 14.80
N GLN A 183 -5.35 16.36 15.36
CA GLN A 183 -5.94 16.38 16.70
C GLN A 183 -7.42 15.95 16.72
N ASP A 184 -7.97 15.45 15.62
CA ASP A 184 -9.35 14.94 15.61
C ASP A 184 -9.45 13.65 16.43
N GLU A 185 -9.91 13.75 17.67
CA GLU A 185 -10.00 12.62 18.60
C GLU A 185 -10.83 11.43 18.09
N LYS A 186 -11.76 11.68 17.16
CA LYS A 186 -12.67 10.66 16.64
C LYS A 186 -12.21 10.04 15.32
N LYS A 187 -11.44 10.78 14.51
CA LYS A 187 -11.13 10.41 13.15
C LYS A 187 -9.63 10.20 12.88
N ALA A 188 -8.76 10.84 13.69
CA ALA A 188 -7.32 10.69 13.51
C ALA A 188 -6.87 9.24 13.73
N ALA A 189 -6.29 8.65 12.70
CA ALA A 189 -5.79 7.28 12.76
C ALA A 189 -4.41 7.23 13.46
N LYS A 190 -4.30 6.42 14.51
CA LYS A 190 -3.04 6.24 15.27
C LYS A 190 -2.27 4.99 14.85
N GLU A 191 -2.94 4.07 14.15
CA GLU A 191 -2.40 2.77 13.75
C GLU A 191 -3.15 2.25 12.53
N GLY A 192 -2.52 1.38 11.75
CA GLY A 192 -3.15 0.68 10.63
C GLY A 192 -2.14 0.15 9.63
N ILE A 193 -2.66 -0.44 8.56
CA ILE A 193 -1.88 -1.06 7.49
C ILE A 193 -1.23 -0.04 6.57
N ILE A 194 -0.26 -0.53 5.79
CA ILE A 194 0.32 0.15 4.62
C ILE A 194 -0.26 -0.49 3.37
N ALA A 195 -0.57 0.31 2.35
CA ALA A 195 -0.97 -0.20 1.05
C ALA A 195 -0.55 0.72 -0.09
N LEU A 196 -0.48 0.17 -1.30
CA LEU A 196 -0.14 0.88 -2.52
C LEU A 196 -1.39 0.94 -3.40
N GLN A 197 -1.76 2.12 -3.87
CA GLN A 197 -2.97 2.33 -4.66
C GLN A 197 -2.74 2.09 -6.15
N TYR A 198 -3.72 1.45 -6.81
CA TYR A 198 -3.95 1.56 -8.24
C TYR A 198 -5.30 2.23 -8.48
N HIS A 199 -5.29 3.42 -9.09
CA HIS A 199 -6.49 4.23 -9.26
C HIS A 199 -7.27 3.82 -10.53
N SER A 200 -8.61 3.76 -10.44
CA SER A 200 -9.48 3.57 -11.60
C SER A 200 -9.56 4.84 -12.47
N PRO A 201 -9.84 4.74 -13.77
CA PRO A 201 -10.24 3.53 -14.49
C PRO A 201 -9.08 2.64 -14.98
N GLY A 202 -7.81 3.00 -14.76
CA GLY A 202 -6.68 2.23 -15.26
C GLY A 202 -5.98 2.87 -16.46
N ASP A 203 -5.39 2.05 -17.34
CA ASP A 203 -4.62 2.44 -18.52
C ASP A 203 -3.35 3.24 -18.20
N PHE A 204 -2.66 2.84 -17.13
CA PHE A 204 -1.33 3.35 -16.77
C PHE A 204 -0.53 2.28 -16.03
N GLU A 205 0.74 2.53 -15.81
CA GLU A 205 1.59 1.71 -14.94
C GLU A 205 2.12 2.57 -13.79
N VAL A 206 1.98 2.05 -12.56
CA VAL A 206 2.67 2.56 -11.38
C VAL A 206 3.69 1.54 -10.91
N ARG A 207 4.87 2.00 -10.48
CA ARG A 207 5.95 1.14 -10.00
C ARG A 207 6.38 1.55 -8.61
N PHE A 208 6.74 0.55 -7.78
CA PHE A 208 7.27 0.77 -6.44
C PHE A 208 8.47 -0.15 -6.18
N LYS A 209 9.47 0.36 -5.45
CA LYS A 209 10.59 -0.42 -4.95
C LYS A 209 11.17 0.19 -3.68
N ASN A 210 12.20 -0.43 -3.10
CA ASN A 210 12.91 0.06 -1.93
C ASN A 210 11.96 0.44 -0.77
N ILE A 211 10.89 -0.36 -0.60
CA ILE A 211 9.89 -0.13 0.45
C ILE A 211 10.46 -0.66 1.76
N ARG A 212 10.70 0.26 2.71
CA ARG A 212 11.25 -0.07 4.02
C ARG A 212 10.62 0.76 5.13
N ILE A 213 10.59 0.22 6.32
CA ILE A 213 10.00 0.86 7.49
C ILE A 213 10.92 0.77 8.69
N LYS A 214 10.97 1.83 9.49
CA LYS A 214 11.65 1.87 10.77
C LYS A 214 10.64 2.22 11.84
N LEU A 215 10.51 1.38 12.86
CA LEU A 215 9.60 1.64 13.97
C LEU A 215 10.18 2.74 14.87
N LEU A 216 9.29 3.59 15.37
CA LEU A 216 9.62 4.63 16.33
C LEU A 216 9.01 4.28 17.68
N GLU A 217 9.73 4.58 18.75
CA GLU A 217 9.24 4.40 20.11
C GLU A 217 8.00 5.29 20.38
N ALA A 218 7.04 4.73 21.07
CA ALA A 218 5.96 5.52 21.68
C ALA A 218 6.57 6.36 22.80
N LYS A 219 6.43 7.67 22.72
CA LYS A 219 6.69 8.53 23.88
C LYS A 219 5.41 8.75 24.63
#